data_b47db5af17fb51fa316a8db7b533d626
#
_entry.id   b47db5af17fb51fa316a8db7b533d626
#
_cell.length_a   1.000
_cell.length_b   1.000
_cell.length_c   1.000
_cell.angle_alpha   90.00
_cell.angle_beta   90.00
_cell.angle_gamma   90.00
#
_symmetry.space_group_name_H-M   'P 1'
#
loop_
_entity.id
_entity.type
_entity.pdbx_description
1 polymer ?
#
loop_
_entity_poly.entity_id
_entity_poly.type
_entity_poly.pdbx_seq_one_letter_code
_entity_poly.pdbx_strand_id
1 'polypeptide(L)'
;MAGGLRFLTAGESHGEALVAVIDGVPAGLPLAESDINEDLARRQRGYGRGGRMKIERDQVHILGGVRWGATLGSPITLQIANRDWENWKSTMAVGAPEPGAAGKQVTRPRPGHADLAGAMKYGHHDIRNVLERSSARETTARVAVAGVAKRLLAEFGITILSHVTELGGVRLAADLDLAWEEIRRRAEASEVRCADPAAEAAMIAAIDAAKTKGDTLGGIFEVVALGCPVGLGSYVQWDRRLDGRLAQAFCSIQAIKGCELGLGFETARRPGSGVHDEILFDAESGFKRRTNNAGGLEGGVTNGQPVVVRAAMKPLSTLRTPLKSVDLATKETVEAVVERSDVCAVPAAGIVGEAMMAIVLADAFLEKFGGDSLQEIRRNYDAYLDSLKSW
;
A
#
# COMPACT_ATOMS: atom_id res chain seq x y z
N MET A 1 20.19 -0.48 16.97
CA MET A 1 19.71 -1.13 15.74
C MET A 1 20.24 -0.30 14.58
N ALA A 2 21.30 -0.72 13.96
CA ALA A 2 21.92 -0.03 12.85
C ALA A 2 21.23 -0.49 11.55
N GLY A 3 20.85 0.49 10.68
CA GLY A 3 20.75 0.29 9.26
C GLY A 3 19.49 -0.40 8.73
N GLY A 4 18.31 0.18 8.96
CA GLY A 4 17.10 -0.18 8.19
C GLY A 4 16.33 1.08 7.81
N LEU A 5 15.51 0.99 6.78
CA LEU A 5 14.60 2.06 6.41
C LEU A 5 13.51 2.18 7.47
N ARG A 6 13.40 3.33 8.12
CA ARG A 6 12.35 3.62 9.11
C ARG A 6 11.53 4.82 8.68
N PHE A 7 10.27 4.83 9.02
CA PHE A 7 9.43 6.00 8.78
C PHE A 7 8.35 6.17 9.85
N LEU A 8 7.91 7.40 10.00
CA LEU A 8 6.74 7.78 10.79
C LEU A 8 5.81 8.60 9.91
N THR A 9 4.51 8.41 10.09
CA THR A 9 3.47 9.24 9.47
C THR A 9 2.69 9.98 10.55
N ALA A 10 2.34 11.22 10.28
CA ALA A 10 1.52 12.07 11.15
C ALA A 10 0.46 12.82 10.34
N GLY A 11 -0.48 13.44 11.05
CA GLY A 11 -1.59 14.20 10.46
C GLY A 11 -2.88 13.40 10.38
N GLU A 12 -3.98 14.13 10.30
CA GLU A 12 -5.36 13.67 10.26
C GLU A 12 -5.96 13.85 8.88
N SER A 13 -7.05 13.13 8.60
CA SER A 13 -7.72 13.16 7.29
C SER A 13 -8.14 14.56 6.83
N HIS A 14 -8.63 15.37 7.78
CA HIS A 14 -9.05 16.74 7.54
C HIS A 14 -8.19 17.75 8.34
N GLY A 15 -7.01 17.35 8.84
CA GLY A 15 -6.01 18.26 9.39
C GLY A 15 -5.33 19.10 8.30
N GLU A 16 -4.43 19.99 8.68
CA GLU A 16 -3.76 20.91 7.75
C GLU A 16 -2.93 20.19 6.69
N ALA A 17 -2.19 19.16 7.12
CA ALA A 17 -1.35 18.37 6.24
C ALA A 17 -1.17 16.94 6.76
N LEU A 18 -0.73 16.06 5.87
CA LEU A 18 -0.08 14.81 6.23
C LEU A 18 1.43 15.00 6.16
N VAL A 19 2.15 14.44 7.12
CA VAL A 19 3.61 14.50 7.20
C VAL A 19 4.17 13.09 7.31
N ALA A 20 5.32 12.87 6.69
CA ALA A 20 6.12 11.69 6.92
C ALA A 20 7.59 12.07 7.14
N VAL A 21 8.26 11.33 8.01
CA VAL A 21 9.72 11.40 8.19
C VAL A 21 10.29 10.03 7.87
N ILE A 22 11.30 10.00 7.01
CA ILE A 22 12.00 8.79 6.58
C ILE A 22 13.43 8.87 7.04
N ASP A 23 13.93 7.82 7.68
CA ASP A 23 15.31 7.68 8.13
C ASP A 23 15.94 6.41 7.51
N GLY A 24 17.26 6.42 7.27
CA GLY A 24 18.01 5.30 6.71
C GLY A 24 18.10 5.31 5.17
N VAL A 25 17.75 6.41 4.51
CA VAL A 25 17.96 6.56 3.06
C VAL A 25 19.43 6.92 2.79
N PRO A 26 20.14 6.19 1.89
CA PRO A 26 21.55 6.48 1.60
C PRO A 26 21.74 7.85 0.97
N ALA A 27 22.92 8.46 1.17
CA ALA A 27 23.31 9.68 0.48
C ALA A 27 23.51 9.43 -1.03
N GLY A 28 23.24 10.46 -1.84
CA GLY A 28 23.48 10.44 -3.28
C GLY A 28 22.41 9.76 -4.12
N LEU A 29 21.28 9.35 -3.55
CA LEU A 29 20.14 8.88 -4.33
C LEU A 29 19.50 10.07 -5.07
N PRO A 30 19.42 10.05 -6.43
CA PRO A 30 18.66 11.05 -7.17
C PRO A 30 17.18 11.00 -6.75
N LEU A 31 16.64 12.15 -6.33
CA LEU A 31 15.25 12.24 -5.86
C LEU A 31 14.66 13.61 -6.14
N ALA A 32 13.48 13.62 -6.76
CA ALA A 32 12.67 14.81 -6.99
C ALA A 32 11.23 14.58 -6.52
N GLU A 33 10.49 15.65 -6.26
CA GLU A 33 9.07 15.58 -5.91
C GLU A 33 8.22 14.89 -7.00
N SER A 34 8.63 15.00 -8.28
CA SER A 34 7.98 14.33 -9.40
C SER A 34 7.98 12.81 -9.26
N ASP A 35 9.06 12.22 -8.74
CA ASP A 35 9.20 10.77 -8.57
C ASP A 35 8.15 10.23 -7.58
N ILE A 36 7.80 11.04 -6.59
CA ILE A 36 6.79 10.71 -5.57
C ILE A 36 5.37 11.04 -6.07
N ASN A 37 5.23 12.18 -6.75
CA ASN A 37 3.92 12.69 -7.18
C ASN A 37 3.25 11.80 -8.24
N GLU A 38 4.01 11.04 -9.02
CA GLU A 38 3.46 10.07 -9.96
C GLU A 38 2.58 9.03 -9.24
N ASP A 39 3.09 8.41 -8.17
CA ASP A 39 2.34 7.41 -7.40
C ASP A 39 1.20 8.02 -6.58
N LEU A 40 1.36 9.25 -6.08
CA LEU A 40 0.27 9.98 -5.43
C LEU A 40 -0.89 10.20 -6.41
N ALA A 41 -0.60 10.58 -7.65
CA ALA A 41 -1.60 10.75 -8.71
C ALA A 41 -2.26 9.42 -9.09
N ARG A 42 -1.49 8.33 -9.22
CA ARG A 42 -2.02 6.98 -9.48
C ARG A 42 -2.97 6.52 -8.38
N ARG A 43 -2.63 6.75 -7.10
CA ARG A 43 -3.48 6.41 -5.95
C ARG A 43 -4.83 7.13 -5.98
N GLN A 44 -4.91 8.31 -6.56
CA GLN A 44 -6.14 9.09 -6.63
C GLN A 44 -7.08 8.65 -7.75
N ARG A 45 -6.61 7.90 -8.74
CA ARG A 45 -7.41 7.37 -9.86
C ARG A 45 -8.32 6.22 -9.42
N GLY A 46 -9.22 5.83 -10.29
CA GLY A 46 -10.08 4.66 -10.18
C GLY A 46 -11.56 4.98 -10.27
N TYR A 47 -12.33 4.05 -10.85
CA TYR A 47 -13.77 4.13 -10.94
C TYR A 47 -14.43 3.91 -9.58
N GLY A 48 -15.56 4.54 -9.32
CA GLY A 48 -16.27 4.43 -8.03
C GLY A 48 -15.72 5.33 -6.92
N ARG A 49 -14.77 6.24 -7.24
CA ARG A 49 -14.22 7.20 -6.28
C ARG A 49 -15.21 8.31 -5.93
N GLY A 50 -15.19 8.76 -4.68
CA GLY A 50 -16.05 9.81 -4.16
C GLY A 50 -15.65 11.22 -4.60
N GLY A 51 -16.53 12.19 -4.31
CA GLY A 51 -16.34 13.58 -4.73
C GLY A 51 -15.09 14.28 -4.15
N ARG A 52 -14.52 13.78 -3.06
CA ARG A 52 -13.29 14.32 -2.46
C ARG A 52 -12.10 14.25 -3.44
N MET A 53 -12.05 13.24 -4.29
CA MET A 53 -10.96 13.09 -5.29
C MET A 53 -10.98 14.18 -6.37
N LYS A 54 -12.08 14.94 -6.48
CA LYS A 54 -12.14 16.12 -7.36
C LYS A 54 -11.50 17.36 -6.74
N ILE A 55 -11.42 17.43 -5.42
CA ILE A 55 -10.88 18.56 -4.65
C ILE A 55 -9.38 18.33 -4.40
N GLU A 56 -9.03 17.14 -3.88
CA GLU A 56 -7.67 16.80 -3.53
C GLU A 56 -6.85 16.45 -4.78
N ARG A 57 -5.71 17.12 -4.90
CA ARG A 57 -4.64 16.74 -5.83
C ARG A 57 -3.38 16.62 -4.99
N ASP A 58 -3.11 15.41 -4.54
CA ASP A 58 -2.00 15.13 -3.65
C ASP A 58 -0.68 15.48 -4.34
N GLN A 59 0.08 16.35 -3.71
CA GLN A 59 1.44 16.69 -4.11
C GLN A 59 2.30 16.75 -2.87
N VAL A 60 3.45 16.08 -2.95
CA VAL A 60 4.43 16.13 -1.87
C VAL A 60 5.25 17.40 -1.97
N HIS A 61 5.64 17.93 -0.81
CA HIS A 61 6.70 18.93 -0.66
C HIS A 61 7.80 18.35 0.22
N ILE A 62 9.04 18.32 -0.30
CA ILE A 62 10.22 17.85 0.42
C ILE A 62 10.77 19.00 1.26
N LEU A 63 10.65 18.91 2.59
CA LEU A 63 11.08 19.95 3.52
C LEU A 63 12.56 19.83 3.90
N GLY A 64 13.17 18.66 3.78
CA GLY A 64 14.55 18.42 4.16
C GLY A 64 15.06 17.04 3.75
N GLY A 65 16.38 16.82 3.88
CA GLY A 65 17.02 15.53 3.55
C GLY A 65 17.45 15.41 2.09
N VAL A 66 17.10 16.37 1.23
CA VAL A 66 17.47 16.40 -0.20
C VAL A 66 18.05 17.77 -0.54
N ARG A 67 19.11 17.80 -1.36
CA ARG A 67 19.71 19.02 -1.88
C ARG A 67 20.19 18.81 -3.30
N TRP A 68 19.85 19.74 -4.19
CA TRP A 68 20.23 19.68 -5.61
C TRP A 68 19.85 18.37 -6.30
N GLY A 69 18.67 17.82 -5.92
CA GLY A 69 18.17 16.60 -6.52
C GLY A 69 18.80 15.31 -6.02
N ALA A 70 19.55 15.33 -4.90
CA ALA A 70 20.14 14.14 -4.31
C ALA A 70 19.93 14.10 -2.80
N THR A 71 19.75 12.93 -2.24
CA THR A 71 19.61 12.68 -0.81
C THR A 71 20.93 12.92 -0.08
N LEU A 72 20.84 13.33 1.19
CA LEU A 72 22.00 13.69 2.00
C LEU A 72 22.45 12.61 3.00
N GLY A 73 21.71 11.47 3.12
CA GLY A 73 21.91 10.50 4.19
C GLY A 73 21.29 10.92 5.53
N SER A 74 20.71 12.11 5.62
CA SER A 74 19.93 12.58 6.76
C SER A 74 18.45 12.27 6.60
N PRO A 75 17.64 12.32 7.68
CA PRO A 75 16.19 12.10 7.59
C PRO A 75 15.54 13.00 6.54
N ILE A 76 14.64 12.43 5.74
CA ILE A 76 13.85 13.14 4.75
C ILE A 76 12.48 13.46 5.34
N THR A 77 12.05 14.71 5.26
CA THR A 77 10.72 15.13 5.70
C THR A 77 9.84 15.45 4.50
N LEU A 78 8.69 14.80 4.43
CA LEU A 78 7.69 14.94 3.38
C LEU A 78 6.41 15.55 3.95
N GLN A 79 5.83 16.51 3.25
CA GLN A 79 4.56 17.15 3.60
C GLN A 79 3.60 17.04 2.41
N ILE A 80 2.33 16.71 2.68
CA ILE A 80 1.22 16.73 1.72
C ILE A 80 0.11 17.58 2.33
N ALA A 81 -0.13 18.77 1.78
CA ALA A 81 -1.18 19.68 2.25
C ALA A 81 -2.58 19.09 1.94
N ASN A 82 -3.49 19.23 2.86
CA ASN A 82 -4.91 18.92 2.64
C ASN A 82 -5.62 20.16 2.08
N ARG A 83 -6.08 20.12 0.84
CA ARG A 83 -6.73 21.27 0.19
C ARG A 83 -8.08 21.63 0.80
N ASP A 84 -8.75 20.68 1.43
CA ASP A 84 -10.03 20.90 2.13
C ASP A 84 -9.85 21.53 3.53
N TRP A 85 -8.61 21.78 3.98
CA TRP A 85 -8.28 22.32 5.31
C TRP A 85 -9.05 23.59 5.65
N GLU A 86 -9.21 24.50 4.69
CA GLU A 86 -9.94 25.76 4.89
C GLU A 86 -11.34 25.58 5.48
N ASN A 87 -12.01 24.49 5.09
CA ASN A 87 -13.34 24.13 5.56
C ASN A 87 -13.33 23.44 6.93
N TRP A 88 -12.15 23.05 7.43
CA TRP A 88 -12.01 22.25 8.63
C TRP A 88 -11.25 22.95 9.77
N LYS A 89 -10.72 24.15 9.54
CA LYS A 89 -9.89 24.89 10.50
C LYS A 89 -10.48 24.99 11.91
N SER A 90 -11.78 25.27 12.02
CA SER A 90 -12.45 25.37 13.33
C SER A 90 -12.69 24.00 13.97
N THR A 91 -13.01 22.97 13.15
CA THR A 91 -13.32 21.62 13.64
C THR A 91 -12.06 20.85 14.06
N MET A 92 -10.95 21.08 13.37
CA MET A 92 -9.68 20.36 13.56
C MET A 92 -8.57 21.26 14.13
N ALA A 93 -8.94 22.40 14.73
CA ALA A 93 -7.99 23.32 15.36
C ALA A 93 -7.16 22.63 16.44
N VAL A 94 -5.85 22.95 16.50
CA VAL A 94 -4.94 22.47 17.54
C VAL A 94 -5.23 23.18 18.89
N GLY A 95 -5.63 24.44 18.83
CA GLY A 95 -6.01 25.22 20.00
C GLY A 95 -7.41 24.89 20.52
N ALA A 96 -7.73 25.34 21.74
CA ALA A 96 -9.09 25.22 22.26
C ALA A 96 -10.08 25.94 21.34
N PRO A 97 -11.28 25.38 21.12
CA PRO A 97 -12.28 26.05 20.30
C PRO A 97 -12.75 27.34 20.98
N GLU A 98 -13.08 28.36 20.19
CA GLU A 98 -13.74 29.56 20.68
C GLU A 98 -15.05 29.20 21.42
N PRO A 99 -15.44 29.93 22.46
CA PRO A 99 -16.70 29.67 23.16
C PRO A 99 -17.88 29.68 22.18
N GLY A 100 -18.58 28.54 22.08
CA GLY A 100 -19.70 28.32 21.17
C GLY A 100 -19.31 27.84 19.77
N ALA A 101 -18.03 27.75 19.42
CA ALA A 101 -17.54 27.26 18.13
C ALA A 101 -17.22 25.76 18.11
N ALA A 102 -17.37 25.07 19.25
CA ALA A 102 -17.19 23.62 19.29
C ALA A 102 -18.19 22.94 18.34
N GLY A 103 -17.68 22.30 17.29
CA GLY A 103 -18.48 21.55 16.34
C GLY A 103 -19.26 20.43 17.03
N LYS A 104 -20.33 19.97 16.38
CA LYS A 104 -21.12 18.85 16.90
C LYS A 104 -20.26 17.60 17.01
N GLN A 105 -20.18 17.01 18.23
CA GLN A 105 -19.49 15.74 18.47
C GLN A 105 -20.06 14.63 17.59
N VAL A 106 -19.21 13.76 17.10
CA VAL A 106 -19.61 12.55 16.38
C VAL A 106 -19.69 11.41 17.40
N THR A 107 -20.92 10.92 17.63
CA THR A 107 -21.21 9.90 18.67
C THR A 107 -21.73 8.58 18.10
N ARG A 108 -21.89 8.46 16.77
CA ARG A 108 -22.49 7.30 16.08
C ARG A 108 -21.43 6.51 15.30
N PRO A 109 -20.80 5.49 15.93
CA PRO A 109 -19.72 4.73 15.28
C PRO A 109 -20.21 3.93 14.08
N ARG A 110 -19.36 3.80 13.07
CA ARG A 110 -19.62 2.98 11.88
C ARG A 110 -19.28 1.51 12.15
N PRO A 111 -20.18 0.56 11.88
CA PRO A 111 -19.87 -0.86 11.89
C PRO A 111 -18.72 -1.17 10.92
N GLY A 112 -17.75 -1.99 11.36
CA GLY A 112 -16.60 -2.37 10.54
C GLY A 112 -15.49 -1.30 10.43
N HIS A 113 -15.60 -0.18 11.15
CA HIS A 113 -14.55 0.84 11.26
C HIS A 113 -13.88 0.82 12.65
N ALA A 114 -12.78 1.54 12.81
CA ALA A 114 -12.07 1.65 14.09
C ALA A 114 -12.82 2.49 15.13
N ASP A 115 -13.91 3.17 14.77
CA ASP A 115 -14.58 4.20 15.53
C ASP A 115 -14.86 3.82 17.00
N LEU A 116 -15.58 2.70 17.23
CA LEU A 116 -15.94 2.28 18.58
C LEU A 116 -14.74 1.73 19.36
N ALA A 117 -13.99 0.81 18.75
CA ALA A 117 -12.84 0.18 19.40
C ALA A 117 -11.74 1.20 19.72
N GLY A 118 -11.49 2.14 18.81
CA GLY A 118 -10.53 3.22 19.01
C GLY A 118 -10.99 4.21 20.09
N ALA A 119 -12.27 4.59 20.08
CA ALA A 119 -12.82 5.46 21.12
C ALA A 119 -12.67 4.84 22.53
N MET A 120 -13.02 3.55 22.68
CA MET A 120 -12.82 2.83 23.92
C MET A 120 -11.35 2.73 24.34
N LYS A 121 -10.46 2.42 23.40
CA LYS A 121 -9.03 2.26 23.65
C LYS A 121 -8.37 3.52 24.20
N TYR A 122 -8.72 4.68 23.62
CA TYR A 122 -8.08 5.96 23.94
C TYR A 122 -8.93 6.88 24.84
N GLY A 123 -10.12 6.42 25.27
CA GLY A 123 -11.02 7.21 26.13
C GLY A 123 -11.66 8.41 25.42
N HIS A 124 -11.87 8.33 24.10
CA HIS A 124 -12.49 9.42 23.35
C HIS A 124 -14.01 9.33 23.38
N HIS A 125 -14.67 10.42 23.73
CA HIS A 125 -16.15 10.54 23.66
C HIS A 125 -16.61 11.12 22.32
N ASP A 126 -15.76 11.90 21.63
CA ASP A 126 -15.92 12.30 20.24
C ASP A 126 -15.12 11.35 19.34
N ILE A 127 -15.82 10.51 18.59
CA ILE A 127 -15.17 9.54 17.70
C ILE A 127 -14.49 10.18 16.47
N ARG A 128 -14.66 11.50 16.26
CA ARG A 128 -13.88 12.24 15.28
C ARG A 128 -12.39 12.07 15.52
N ASN A 129 -11.94 12.10 16.76
CA ASN A 129 -10.55 11.88 17.14
C ASN A 129 -9.99 10.53 16.68
N VAL A 130 -10.85 9.52 16.49
CA VAL A 130 -10.49 8.20 15.98
C VAL A 130 -10.57 8.16 14.46
N LEU A 131 -11.71 8.61 13.90
CA LEU A 131 -11.99 8.45 12.47
C LEU A 131 -11.02 9.25 11.58
N GLU A 132 -10.53 10.38 12.06
CA GLU A 132 -9.58 11.24 11.33
C GLU A 132 -8.23 10.53 11.12
N ARG A 133 -7.67 9.93 12.17
CA ARG A 133 -6.38 9.24 12.06
C ARG A 133 -6.50 7.83 11.48
N SER A 134 -7.58 7.11 11.72
CA SER A 134 -7.81 5.76 11.18
C SER A 134 -8.27 5.75 9.71
N SER A 135 -8.49 6.92 9.14
CA SER A 135 -8.87 7.10 7.75
C SER A 135 -7.81 6.56 6.78
N ALA A 136 -8.26 5.98 5.66
CA ALA A 136 -7.38 5.57 4.57
C ALA A 136 -6.63 6.77 3.91
N ARG A 137 -6.95 8.02 4.27
CA ARG A 137 -6.17 9.21 3.89
C ARG A 137 -4.71 9.11 4.36
N GLU A 138 -4.44 8.47 5.50
CA GLU A 138 -3.09 8.22 6.02
C GLU A 138 -2.19 7.50 5.01
N THR A 139 -2.76 6.62 4.17
CA THR A 139 -1.99 5.91 3.13
C THR A 139 -1.35 6.83 2.10
N THR A 140 -1.80 8.07 1.95
CA THR A 140 -1.13 9.08 1.13
C THR A 140 0.31 9.31 1.59
N ALA A 141 0.52 9.42 2.90
CA ALA A 141 1.86 9.57 3.47
C ALA A 141 2.71 8.29 3.26
N ARG A 142 2.12 7.10 3.35
CA ARG A 142 2.84 5.84 3.03
C ARG A 142 3.24 5.76 1.56
N VAL A 143 2.38 6.18 0.65
CA VAL A 143 2.70 6.24 -0.79
C VAL A 143 3.83 7.25 -1.05
N ALA A 144 3.83 8.39 -0.36
CA ALA A 144 4.93 9.35 -0.48
C ALA A 144 6.27 8.78 0.03
N VAL A 145 6.27 8.09 1.18
CA VAL A 145 7.45 7.35 1.67
C VAL A 145 7.94 6.33 0.66
N ALA A 146 7.00 5.59 0.07
CA ALA A 146 7.32 4.55 -0.89
C ALA A 146 7.87 5.09 -2.21
N GLY A 147 7.55 6.33 -2.60
CA GLY A 147 8.17 6.97 -3.76
C GLY A 147 9.70 7.04 -3.60
N VAL A 148 10.19 7.33 -2.39
CA VAL A 148 11.63 7.30 -2.08
C VAL A 148 12.17 5.86 -2.14
N ALA A 149 11.46 4.90 -1.56
CA ALA A 149 11.85 3.49 -1.58
C ALA A 149 11.88 2.91 -3.01
N LYS A 150 10.86 3.19 -3.84
CA LYS A 150 10.82 2.78 -5.25
C LYS A 150 11.97 3.39 -6.05
N ARG A 151 12.30 4.66 -5.78
CA ARG A 151 13.42 5.33 -6.45
C ARG A 151 14.76 4.66 -6.12
N LEU A 152 14.95 4.25 -4.86
CA LEU A 152 16.12 3.46 -4.46
C LEU A 152 16.15 2.10 -5.17
N LEU A 153 15.05 1.36 -5.15
CA LEU A 153 14.96 0.03 -5.77
C LEU A 153 15.17 0.08 -7.29
N ALA A 154 14.68 1.13 -7.95
CA ALA A 154 14.83 1.34 -9.38
C ALA A 154 16.31 1.50 -9.81
N GLU A 155 17.18 2.07 -8.94
CA GLU A 155 18.63 2.13 -9.19
C GLU A 155 19.28 0.75 -9.36
N PHE A 156 18.62 -0.29 -8.86
CA PHE A 156 19.08 -1.67 -8.91
C PHE A 156 18.20 -2.57 -9.79
N GLY A 157 17.38 -1.97 -10.66
CA GLY A 157 16.54 -2.70 -11.61
C GLY A 157 15.31 -3.38 -11.01
N ILE A 158 14.96 -3.07 -9.75
CA ILE A 158 13.76 -3.61 -9.12
C ILE A 158 12.57 -2.69 -9.42
N THR A 159 11.53 -3.25 -10.03
CA THR A 159 10.29 -2.55 -10.36
C THR A 159 9.09 -3.22 -9.72
N ILE A 160 8.06 -2.42 -9.39
CA ILE A 160 6.87 -2.91 -8.71
C ILE A 160 5.64 -2.46 -9.49
N LEU A 161 4.69 -3.37 -9.65
CA LEU A 161 3.42 -3.14 -10.32
C LEU A 161 2.26 -3.77 -9.53
N SER A 162 1.05 -3.32 -9.81
CA SER A 162 -0.16 -3.97 -9.27
C SER A 162 -1.28 -3.98 -10.28
N HIS A 163 -2.17 -4.95 -10.12
CA HIS A 163 -3.44 -5.00 -10.86
C HIS A 163 -4.54 -5.59 -9.98
N VAL A 164 -5.80 -5.36 -10.36
CA VAL A 164 -6.97 -5.89 -9.67
C VAL A 164 -7.32 -7.23 -10.30
N THR A 165 -7.41 -8.27 -9.47
CA THR A 165 -7.73 -9.64 -9.88
C THR A 165 -9.18 -10.02 -9.60
N GLU A 166 -9.82 -9.36 -8.61
CA GLU A 166 -11.23 -9.55 -8.29
C GLU A 166 -11.84 -8.25 -7.76
N LEU A 167 -13.07 -7.90 -8.16
CA LEU A 167 -13.79 -6.77 -7.63
C LEU A 167 -15.30 -7.05 -7.64
N GLY A 168 -15.97 -6.91 -6.47
CA GLY A 168 -17.41 -7.10 -6.34
C GLY A 168 -17.87 -8.50 -6.74
N GLY A 169 -17.02 -9.52 -6.58
CA GLY A 169 -17.28 -10.90 -6.97
C GLY A 169 -16.98 -11.23 -8.43
N VAL A 170 -16.61 -10.23 -9.24
CA VAL A 170 -16.12 -10.44 -10.62
C VAL A 170 -14.64 -10.73 -10.58
N ARG A 171 -14.23 -11.89 -11.10
CA ARG A 171 -12.84 -12.34 -11.17
C ARG A 171 -12.28 -12.23 -12.57
N LEU A 172 -10.96 -12.04 -12.68
CA LEU A 172 -10.26 -12.32 -13.93
C LEU A 172 -10.48 -13.75 -14.36
N ALA A 173 -10.51 -14.01 -15.68
CA ALA A 173 -10.31 -15.36 -16.17
C ALA A 173 -8.96 -15.88 -15.60
N ALA A 174 -8.99 -17.11 -15.07
CA ALA A 174 -7.76 -17.75 -14.61
C ALA A 174 -6.76 -17.73 -15.77
N ASP A 175 -5.51 -17.36 -15.52
CA ASP A 175 -4.41 -17.33 -16.47
C ASP A 175 -4.53 -16.25 -17.57
N LEU A 176 -4.19 -15.01 -17.17
CA LEU A 176 -3.69 -14.05 -18.14
C LEU A 176 -2.29 -14.54 -18.57
N ASP A 177 -2.21 -15.25 -19.69
CA ASP A 177 -0.93 -15.62 -20.32
C ASP A 177 -0.29 -14.36 -20.95
N LEU A 178 0.11 -13.44 -20.08
CA LEU A 178 0.67 -12.14 -20.43
C LEU A 178 1.94 -11.89 -19.66
N ALA A 179 2.92 -11.27 -20.34
CA ALA A 179 4.09 -10.73 -19.65
C ALA A 179 3.69 -9.65 -18.62
N TRP A 180 4.44 -9.51 -17.54
CA TRP A 180 4.17 -8.55 -16.46
C TRP A 180 4.11 -7.10 -16.95
N GLU A 181 4.92 -6.74 -17.94
CA GLU A 181 4.93 -5.42 -18.57
C GLU A 181 3.61 -5.13 -19.29
N GLU A 182 3.03 -6.15 -19.93
CA GLU A 182 1.73 -6.00 -20.61
C GLU A 182 0.59 -5.94 -19.59
N ILE A 183 0.64 -6.72 -18.50
CA ILE A 183 -0.30 -6.61 -17.37
C ILE A 183 -0.25 -5.19 -16.80
N ARG A 184 0.96 -4.66 -16.53
CA ARG A 184 1.16 -3.29 -16.07
C ARG A 184 0.53 -2.27 -17.03
N ARG A 185 0.84 -2.37 -18.31
CA ARG A 185 0.34 -1.44 -19.33
C ARG A 185 -1.18 -1.42 -19.39
N ARG A 186 -1.82 -2.59 -19.35
CA ARG A 186 -3.29 -2.69 -19.37
C ARG A 186 -3.90 -2.19 -18.06
N ALA A 187 -3.35 -2.56 -16.93
CA ALA A 187 -3.82 -2.11 -15.62
C ALA A 187 -3.75 -0.57 -15.48
N GLU A 188 -2.66 0.07 -15.95
CA GLU A 188 -2.55 1.53 -15.92
C GLU A 188 -3.55 2.24 -16.85
N ALA A 189 -3.97 1.60 -17.94
CA ALA A 189 -4.97 2.13 -18.86
C ALA A 189 -6.41 1.91 -18.38
N SER A 190 -6.63 0.97 -17.46
CA SER A 190 -7.96 0.60 -16.95
C SER A 190 -8.43 1.50 -15.81
N GLU A 191 -9.72 1.87 -15.81
CA GLU A 191 -10.33 2.66 -14.73
C GLU A 191 -10.44 1.89 -13.40
N VAL A 192 -10.44 0.55 -13.45
CA VAL A 192 -10.43 -0.33 -12.26
C VAL A 192 -9.11 -1.08 -12.08
N ARG A 193 -8.08 -0.71 -12.86
CA ARG A 193 -6.75 -1.36 -12.83
C ARG A 193 -6.79 -2.86 -13.14
N CYS A 194 -7.73 -3.28 -13.99
CA CYS A 194 -7.88 -4.65 -14.44
C CYS A 194 -7.14 -4.84 -15.78
N ALA A 195 -6.37 -5.92 -15.92
CA ALA A 195 -5.63 -6.22 -17.15
C ALA A 195 -6.47 -6.97 -18.21
N ASP A 196 -7.70 -7.36 -17.86
CA ASP A 196 -8.67 -8.02 -18.75
C ASP A 196 -9.82 -7.06 -19.08
N PRO A 197 -10.01 -6.62 -20.34
CA PRO A 197 -11.06 -5.68 -20.72
C PRO A 197 -12.49 -6.23 -20.49
N ALA A 198 -12.72 -7.54 -20.59
CA ALA A 198 -14.03 -8.12 -20.35
C ALA A 198 -14.39 -8.11 -18.87
N ALA A 199 -13.44 -8.46 -18.00
CA ALA A 199 -13.60 -8.36 -16.55
C ALA A 199 -13.72 -6.90 -16.10
N GLU A 200 -12.98 -5.95 -16.70
CA GLU A 200 -13.10 -4.52 -16.43
C GLU A 200 -14.53 -4.02 -16.61
N ALA A 201 -15.16 -4.31 -17.75
CA ALA A 201 -16.53 -3.89 -18.01
C ALA A 201 -17.52 -4.45 -16.98
N ALA A 202 -17.37 -5.72 -16.59
CA ALA A 202 -18.20 -6.37 -15.57
C ALA A 202 -17.96 -5.78 -14.18
N MET A 203 -16.71 -5.45 -13.80
CA MET A 203 -16.36 -4.79 -12.54
C MET A 203 -16.97 -3.38 -12.44
N ILE A 204 -16.93 -2.60 -13.53
CA ILE A 204 -17.57 -1.28 -13.60
C ILE A 204 -19.07 -1.41 -13.40
N ALA A 205 -19.72 -2.35 -14.08
CA ALA A 205 -21.16 -2.60 -13.91
C ALA A 205 -21.52 -2.99 -12.47
N ALA A 206 -20.67 -3.79 -11.80
CA ALA A 206 -20.87 -4.15 -10.40
C ALA A 206 -20.76 -2.92 -9.46
N ILE A 207 -19.83 -2.00 -9.73
CA ILE A 207 -19.69 -0.74 -8.97
C ILE A 207 -20.95 0.13 -9.15
N ASP A 208 -21.47 0.26 -10.35
CA ASP A 208 -22.67 1.05 -10.62
C ASP A 208 -23.92 0.46 -9.95
N ALA A 209 -24.03 -0.87 -9.95
CA ALA A 209 -25.11 -1.55 -9.24
C ALA A 209 -25.03 -1.33 -7.72
N ALA A 210 -23.84 -1.39 -7.13
CA ALA A 210 -23.62 -1.11 -5.71
C ALA A 210 -23.92 0.35 -5.38
N LYS A 211 -23.47 1.29 -6.22
CA LYS A 211 -23.74 2.73 -6.08
C LYS A 211 -25.25 3.03 -6.06
N THR A 212 -26.00 2.37 -6.92
CA THR A 212 -27.47 2.53 -7.00
C THR A 212 -28.15 2.03 -5.73
N LYS A 213 -27.63 0.96 -5.12
CA LYS A 213 -28.14 0.40 -3.86
C LYS A 213 -27.66 1.16 -2.61
N GLY A 214 -26.77 2.14 -2.76
CA GLY A 214 -26.16 2.82 -1.62
C GLY A 214 -25.14 1.98 -0.84
N ASP A 215 -24.56 0.97 -1.47
CA ASP A 215 -23.63 -0.02 -0.91
C ASP A 215 -22.20 0.22 -1.38
N THR A 216 -21.24 -0.58 -0.91
CA THR A 216 -19.82 -0.53 -1.24
C THR A 216 -19.30 -1.92 -1.62
N LEU A 217 -18.21 -1.97 -2.39
CA LEU A 217 -17.60 -3.21 -2.85
C LEU A 217 -16.16 -3.34 -2.39
N GLY A 218 -15.78 -4.56 -2.05
CA GLY A 218 -14.41 -5.00 -1.86
C GLY A 218 -13.87 -5.74 -3.09
N GLY A 219 -12.69 -6.32 -2.95
CA GLY A 219 -12.04 -7.10 -4.00
C GLY A 219 -10.65 -7.56 -3.63
N ILE A 220 -9.94 -8.08 -4.60
CA ILE A 220 -8.57 -8.59 -4.47
C ILE A 220 -7.69 -7.89 -5.50
N PHE A 221 -6.54 -7.44 -5.05
CA PHE A 221 -5.47 -6.94 -5.92
C PHE A 221 -4.20 -7.75 -5.74
N GLU A 222 -3.41 -7.83 -6.79
CA GLU A 222 -2.11 -8.47 -6.79
C GLU A 222 -1.01 -7.41 -6.98
N VAL A 223 0.09 -7.57 -6.25
CA VAL A 223 1.29 -6.73 -6.34
C VAL A 223 2.48 -7.62 -6.66
N VAL A 224 3.26 -7.21 -7.64
CA VAL A 224 4.40 -7.97 -8.14
C VAL A 224 5.64 -7.10 -8.14
N ALA A 225 6.74 -7.62 -7.56
CA ALA A 225 8.06 -7.02 -7.69
C ALA A 225 8.93 -7.86 -8.63
N LEU A 226 9.48 -7.21 -9.65
CA LEU A 226 10.36 -7.80 -10.65
C LEU A 226 11.81 -7.37 -10.40
N GLY A 227 12.77 -8.21 -10.76
CA GLY A 227 14.19 -7.89 -10.68
C GLY A 227 14.79 -8.00 -9.27
N CYS A 228 14.06 -8.58 -8.31
CA CYS A 228 14.63 -8.83 -6.98
C CYS A 228 15.79 -9.83 -7.08
N PRO A 229 17.00 -9.49 -6.54
CA PRO A 229 18.10 -10.44 -6.48
C PRO A 229 17.76 -11.61 -5.55
N VAL A 230 18.41 -12.73 -5.73
CA VAL A 230 18.38 -13.83 -4.75
C VAL A 230 18.92 -13.33 -3.41
N GLY A 231 18.29 -13.72 -2.29
CA GLY A 231 18.87 -13.54 -0.97
C GLY A 231 18.42 -12.31 -0.18
N LEU A 232 17.35 -11.62 -0.59
CA LEU A 232 16.69 -10.64 0.30
C LEU A 232 15.85 -11.37 1.34
N GLY A 233 15.83 -10.85 2.57
CA GLY A 233 15.21 -11.51 3.73
C GLY A 233 16.10 -12.59 4.34
N SER A 234 15.55 -13.41 5.24
CA SER A 234 16.33 -14.42 5.94
C SER A 234 15.44 -15.58 6.41
N TYR A 235 15.98 -16.81 6.36
CA TYR A 235 15.35 -17.99 6.96
C TYR A 235 15.84 -18.23 8.40
N VAL A 236 16.87 -17.51 8.84
CA VAL A 236 17.61 -17.79 10.09
C VAL A 236 16.77 -17.51 11.33
N GLN A 237 15.90 -16.49 11.28
CA GLN A 237 15.02 -16.11 12.38
C GLN A 237 13.66 -15.65 11.86
N TRP A 238 12.58 -15.94 12.61
CA TRP A 238 11.19 -15.77 12.17
C TRP A 238 10.83 -14.32 11.79
N ASP A 239 11.32 -13.33 12.55
CA ASP A 239 11.06 -11.90 12.36
C ASP A 239 11.86 -11.26 11.19
N ARG A 240 12.84 -12.01 10.66
CA ARG A 240 13.64 -11.61 9.50
C ARG A 240 13.15 -12.22 8.19
N ARG A 241 12.16 -13.10 8.26
CA ARG A 241 11.55 -13.72 7.08
C ARG A 241 10.79 -12.67 6.27
N LEU A 242 11.10 -12.58 4.98
CA LEU A 242 10.51 -11.56 4.10
C LEU A 242 9.00 -11.79 3.86
N ASP A 243 8.57 -13.05 3.79
CA ASP A 243 7.15 -13.43 3.72
C ASP A 243 6.35 -12.87 4.91
N GLY A 244 6.86 -13.03 6.14
CA GLY A 244 6.25 -12.48 7.35
C GLY A 244 6.20 -10.95 7.35
N ARG A 245 7.28 -10.29 6.91
CA ARG A 245 7.37 -8.81 6.83
C ARG A 245 6.40 -8.25 5.78
N LEU A 246 6.29 -8.88 4.62
CA LEU A 246 5.33 -8.51 3.58
C LEU A 246 3.89 -8.70 4.08
N ALA A 247 3.56 -9.85 4.68
CA ALA A 247 2.23 -10.10 5.23
C ALA A 247 1.83 -9.06 6.28
N GLN A 248 2.73 -8.71 7.20
CA GLN A 248 2.54 -7.64 8.19
C GLN A 248 2.25 -6.29 7.52
N ALA A 249 3.06 -5.92 6.52
CA ALA A 249 2.93 -4.66 5.82
C ALA A 249 1.58 -4.57 5.08
N PHE A 250 1.18 -5.61 4.34
CA PHE A 250 -0.09 -5.65 3.63
C PHE A 250 -1.29 -5.66 4.57
N CYS A 251 -1.27 -6.46 5.65
CA CYS A 251 -2.34 -6.49 6.65
C CYS A 251 -2.45 -5.18 7.44
N SER A 252 -1.42 -4.32 7.42
CA SER A 252 -1.46 -2.98 8.03
C SER A 252 -2.19 -1.94 7.19
N ILE A 253 -2.51 -2.23 5.94
CA ILE A 253 -3.27 -1.33 5.05
C ILE A 253 -4.74 -1.34 5.50
N GLN A 254 -5.35 -0.17 5.55
CA GLN A 254 -6.76 -0.01 5.93
C GLN A 254 -7.65 -0.88 5.05
N ALA A 255 -8.63 -1.54 5.67
CA ALA A 255 -9.60 -2.45 5.07
C ALA A 255 -9.03 -3.78 4.53
N ILE A 256 -7.74 -4.05 4.58
CA ILE A 256 -7.21 -5.36 4.22
C ILE A 256 -7.54 -6.38 5.31
N LYS A 257 -8.02 -7.56 4.89
CA LYS A 257 -8.46 -8.66 5.76
C LYS A 257 -7.83 -10.01 5.44
N GLY A 258 -7.10 -10.08 4.33
CA GLY A 258 -6.36 -11.28 3.93
C GLY A 258 -5.14 -10.91 3.08
N CYS A 259 -4.11 -11.75 3.16
CA CYS A 259 -2.87 -11.64 2.39
C CYS A 259 -2.41 -13.04 2.00
N GLU A 260 -2.01 -13.22 0.75
CA GLU A 260 -1.47 -14.46 0.19
C GLU A 260 -0.16 -14.20 -0.52
N LEU A 261 0.78 -15.13 -0.42
CA LEU A 261 2.05 -15.13 -1.14
C LEU A 261 2.06 -16.26 -2.17
N GLY A 262 2.38 -15.96 -3.42
CA GLY A 262 2.33 -16.93 -4.52
C GLY A 262 0.93 -17.55 -4.67
N LEU A 263 0.83 -18.87 -4.68
CA LEU A 263 -0.44 -19.57 -4.73
C LEU A 263 -1.32 -19.40 -3.47
N GLY A 264 -0.73 -18.97 -2.34
CA GLY A 264 -1.48 -18.74 -1.11
C GLY A 264 -2.25 -19.95 -0.62
N PHE A 265 -3.55 -19.82 -0.33
CA PHE A 265 -4.40 -20.89 0.14
C PHE A 265 -4.58 -22.04 -0.85
N GLU A 266 -4.32 -21.83 -2.14
CA GLU A 266 -4.39 -22.89 -3.15
C GLU A 266 -3.33 -23.97 -2.94
N THR A 267 -2.19 -23.64 -2.30
CA THR A 267 -1.16 -24.63 -1.96
C THR A 267 -1.69 -25.75 -1.07
N ALA A 268 -2.63 -25.45 -0.17
CA ALA A 268 -3.22 -26.43 0.73
C ALA A 268 -4.20 -27.41 0.04
N ARG A 269 -4.60 -27.13 -1.20
CA ARG A 269 -5.54 -27.93 -1.98
C ARG A 269 -4.87 -28.87 -2.96
N ARG A 270 -3.53 -28.75 -3.12
CA ARG A 270 -2.76 -29.51 -4.11
C ARG A 270 -1.77 -30.45 -3.43
N PRO A 271 -1.41 -31.57 -4.06
CA PRO A 271 -0.28 -32.39 -3.61
C PRO A 271 1.05 -31.64 -3.78
N GLY A 272 2.05 -31.97 -2.96
CA GLY A 272 3.35 -31.26 -2.96
C GLY A 272 4.02 -31.24 -4.35
N SER A 273 3.91 -32.32 -5.14
CA SER A 273 4.42 -32.37 -6.52
C SER A 273 3.74 -31.39 -7.49
N GLY A 274 2.56 -30.88 -7.15
CA GLY A 274 1.86 -29.86 -7.93
C GLY A 274 2.01 -28.43 -7.38
N VAL A 275 2.80 -28.27 -6.31
CA VAL A 275 3.02 -26.97 -5.64
C VAL A 275 4.48 -26.53 -5.73
N HIS A 276 5.43 -27.43 -5.40
CA HIS A 276 6.83 -27.03 -5.32
C HIS A 276 7.44 -26.73 -6.68
N ASP A 277 8.11 -25.58 -6.79
CA ASP A 277 8.73 -25.11 -8.01
C ASP A 277 10.01 -25.89 -8.28
N GLU A 278 10.05 -26.68 -9.35
CA GLU A 278 11.24 -27.45 -9.73
C GLU A 278 12.41 -26.54 -10.05
N ILE A 279 13.59 -26.90 -9.55
CA ILE A 279 14.84 -26.17 -9.78
C ILE A 279 15.48 -26.70 -11.06
N LEU A 280 15.75 -25.79 -11.98
CA LEU A 280 16.40 -26.07 -13.26
C LEU A 280 17.72 -25.29 -13.30
N PHE A 281 18.68 -25.80 -14.05
CA PHE A 281 19.94 -25.11 -14.35
C PHE A 281 20.11 -24.96 -15.86
N ASP A 282 20.53 -23.78 -16.26
CA ASP A 282 20.87 -23.44 -17.63
C ASP A 282 22.22 -22.74 -17.64
N ALA A 283 23.13 -23.13 -18.56
CA ALA A 283 24.50 -22.66 -18.56
C ALA A 283 24.65 -21.14 -18.80
N GLU A 284 23.68 -20.51 -19.47
CA GLU A 284 23.74 -19.07 -19.77
C GLU A 284 23.07 -18.23 -18.68
N SER A 285 21.99 -18.74 -18.10
CA SER A 285 21.12 -17.99 -17.18
C SER A 285 21.13 -18.50 -15.73
N GLY A 286 21.89 -19.57 -15.42
CA GLY A 286 22.03 -20.12 -14.08
C GLY A 286 20.80 -20.88 -13.60
N PHE A 287 20.57 -20.84 -12.28
CA PHE A 287 19.44 -21.50 -11.64
C PHE A 287 18.11 -20.78 -11.90
N LYS A 288 17.12 -21.54 -12.30
CA LYS A 288 15.74 -21.08 -12.57
C LYS A 288 14.71 -21.93 -11.83
N ARG A 289 13.49 -21.42 -11.76
CA ARG A 289 12.32 -22.21 -11.35
C ARG A 289 11.43 -22.45 -12.57
N ARG A 290 10.82 -23.66 -12.68
CA ARG A 290 9.88 -24.00 -13.76
C ARG A 290 8.58 -23.21 -13.63
N THR A 291 8.12 -23.00 -12.41
CA THR A 291 6.92 -22.26 -12.02
C THR A 291 7.28 -21.25 -10.94
N ASN A 292 6.34 -20.41 -10.53
CA ASN A 292 6.51 -19.46 -9.44
C ASN A 292 5.38 -19.58 -8.42
N ASN A 293 5.05 -20.80 -8.04
CA ASN A 293 4.00 -21.09 -7.06
C ASN A 293 4.31 -20.53 -5.67
N ALA A 294 5.60 -20.50 -5.31
CA ALA A 294 6.09 -19.89 -4.06
C ALA A 294 5.99 -18.35 -4.06
N GLY A 295 5.71 -17.73 -5.22
CA GLY A 295 5.65 -16.27 -5.32
C GLY A 295 6.98 -15.58 -5.05
N GLY A 296 8.09 -16.14 -5.55
CA GLY A 296 9.43 -15.56 -5.46
C GLY A 296 10.10 -15.72 -4.08
N LEU A 297 9.48 -16.40 -3.13
CA LEU A 297 9.95 -16.51 -1.73
C LEU A 297 10.02 -17.97 -1.29
N GLU A 298 11.21 -18.43 -0.95
CA GLU A 298 11.45 -19.76 -0.37
C GLU A 298 12.06 -19.60 1.01
N GLY A 299 11.39 -20.13 2.05
CA GLY A 299 11.85 -20.01 3.43
C GLY A 299 11.97 -18.56 3.95
N GLY A 300 11.29 -17.60 3.34
CA GLY A 300 11.39 -16.18 3.69
C GLY A 300 12.53 -15.43 3.02
N VAL A 301 13.11 -16.00 1.95
CA VAL A 301 14.23 -15.44 1.17
C VAL A 301 13.82 -15.34 -0.29
N THR A 302 14.17 -14.26 -0.97
CA THR A 302 13.95 -14.13 -2.42
C THR A 302 14.77 -15.14 -3.21
N ASN A 303 14.18 -15.77 -4.22
CA ASN A 303 14.80 -16.81 -5.04
C ASN A 303 15.12 -16.37 -6.49
N GLY A 304 15.01 -15.06 -6.77
CA GLY A 304 15.25 -14.48 -8.10
C GLY A 304 14.01 -14.47 -9.02
N GLN A 305 12.91 -15.11 -8.63
CA GLN A 305 11.63 -15.04 -9.34
C GLN A 305 10.86 -13.79 -8.92
N PRO A 306 9.82 -13.37 -9.69
CA PRO A 306 8.92 -12.30 -9.27
C PRO A 306 8.35 -12.51 -7.88
N VAL A 307 8.43 -11.52 -7.00
CA VAL A 307 7.79 -11.57 -5.68
C VAL A 307 6.31 -11.19 -5.84
N VAL A 308 5.41 -12.13 -5.53
CA VAL A 308 3.96 -12.00 -5.77
C VAL A 308 3.19 -12.03 -4.47
N VAL A 309 2.41 -10.97 -4.20
CA VAL A 309 1.54 -10.85 -3.03
C VAL A 309 0.13 -10.45 -3.46
N ARG A 310 -0.88 -11.20 -3.02
CA ARG A 310 -2.30 -10.82 -3.19
C ARG A 310 -2.89 -10.37 -1.87
N ALA A 311 -3.79 -9.39 -1.92
CA ALA A 311 -4.47 -8.89 -0.74
C ALA A 311 -5.97 -8.70 -0.97
N ALA A 312 -6.75 -9.13 0.01
CA ALA A 312 -8.20 -9.01 0.02
C ALA A 312 -8.64 -7.79 0.82
N MET A 313 -9.29 -6.85 0.14
CA MET A 313 -9.88 -5.66 0.72
C MET A 313 -11.37 -5.86 0.97
N LYS A 314 -11.82 -5.69 2.21
CA LYS A 314 -13.25 -5.68 2.51
C LYS A 314 -13.94 -4.44 1.93
N PRO A 315 -15.27 -4.46 1.72
CA PRO A 315 -16.05 -3.28 1.38
C PRO A 315 -15.82 -2.15 2.40
N LEU A 316 -15.98 -0.90 1.94
CA LEU A 316 -15.83 0.27 2.81
C LEU A 316 -16.99 0.33 3.82
N SER A 317 -16.68 0.76 5.03
CA SER A 317 -17.62 0.76 6.17
C SER A 317 -18.61 1.94 6.17
N THR A 318 -18.41 2.93 5.30
CA THR A 318 -19.33 4.04 5.17
C THR A 318 -20.29 3.77 4.02
N LEU A 319 -21.54 3.44 4.34
CA LEU A 319 -22.60 3.14 3.39
C LEU A 319 -23.54 4.35 3.25
N ARG A 320 -24.08 4.59 2.07
CA ARG A 320 -25.14 5.58 1.86
C ARG A 320 -26.47 5.11 2.47
N THR A 321 -26.70 3.79 2.48
CA THR A 321 -27.76 3.14 3.25
C THR A 321 -27.13 2.62 4.55
N PRO A 322 -27.13 3.41 5.65
CA PRO A 322 -26.35 3.12 6.83
C PRO A 322 -26.87 1.89 7.56
N LEU A 323 -25.94 1.15 8.16
CA LEU A 323 -26.26 0.05 9.06
C LEU A 323 -26.65 0.60 10.45
N LYS A 324 -27.32 -0.24 11.25
CA LYS A 324 -27.63 0.07 12.66
C LYS A 324 -26.36 0.24 13.47
N SER A 325 -26.39 1.20 14.38
CA SER A 325 -25.34 1.54 15.32
C SER A 325 -25.97 1.96 16.67
N VAL A 326 -25.15 2.44 17.59
CA VAL A 326 -25.57 2.97 18.87
C VAL A 326 -24.99 4.36 19.07
N ASP A 327 -25.81 5.32 19.49
CA ASP A 327 -25.31 6.62 19.93
C ASP A 327 -24.55 6.45 21.24
N LEU A 328 -23.27 6.82 21.30
CA LEU A 328 -22.42 6.60 22.47
C LEU A 328 -22.84 7.45 23.68
N ALA A 329 -23.53 8.56 23.45
CA ALA A 329 -24.00 9.43 24.53
C ALA A 329 -25.32 8.93 25.13
N THR A 330 -26.31 8.59 24.28
CA THR A 330 -27.67 8.21 24.74
C THR A 330 -27.84 6.70 24.93
N LYS A 331 -26.96 5.88 24.35
CA LYS A 331 -27.06 4.39 24.28
C LYS A 331 -28.25 3.88 23.47
N GLU A 332 -28.90 4.73 22.72
CA GLU A 332 -30.03 4.36 21.86
C GLU A 332 -29.54 3.75 20.54
N THR A 333 -30.31 2.83 19.98
CA THR A 333 -30.09 2.27 18.68
C THR A 333 -30.41 3.33 17.63
N VAL A 334 -29.44 3.64 16.77
CA VAL A 334 -29.52 4.66 15.73
C VAL A 334 -28.89 4.14 14.43
N GLU A 335 -29.02 4.89 13.35
CA GLU A 335 -28.22 4.67 12.16
C GLU A 335 -26.79 5.20 12.33
N ALA A 336 -25.80 4.49 11.77
CA ALA A 336 -24.42 4.90 11.78
C ALA A 336 -24.23 6.26 11.08
N VAL A 337 -23.17 6.99 11.41
CA VAL A 337 -22.83 8.23 10.72
C VAL A 337 -22.49 7.95 9.26
N VAL A 338 -23.02 8.79 8.36
CA VAL A 338 -22.73 8.76 6.91
C VAL A 338 -21.74 9.87 6.62
N GLU A 339 -20.54 9.49 6.28
CA GLU A 339 -19.49 10.39 5.76
C GLU A 339 -19.39 10.26 4.23
N ARG A 340 -18.79 11.23 3.56
CA ARG A 340 -18.49 11.11 2.12
C ARG A 340 -17.52 9.95 1.90
N SER A 341 -17.89 8.98 1.08
CA SER A 341 -17.09 7.77 0.83
C SER A 341 -17.08 7.40 -0.64
N ASP A 342 -16.08 6.62 -1.01
CA ASP A 342 -16.02 5.88 -2.27
C ASP A 342 -17.03 4.72 -2.26
N VAL A 343 -17.43 4.25 -3.43
CA VAL A 343 -18.17 2.98 -3.58
C VAL A 343 -17.19 1.81 -3.60
N CYS A 344 -16.02 2.02 -4.21
CA CYS A 344 -14.94 1.05 -4.29
C CYS A 344 -13.59 1.76 -4.20
N ALA A 345 -12.64 1.19 -3.46
CA ALA A 345 -11.29 1.70 -3.34
C ALA A 345 -10.20 0.64 -3.67
N VAL A 346 -10.60 -0.51 -4.21
CA VAL A 346 -9.67 -1.62 -4.53
C VAL A 346 -8.56 -1.18 -5.50
N PRO A 347 -8.83 -0.41 -6.58
CA PRO A 347 -7.78 0.07 -7.46
C PRO A 347 -6.72 0.93 -6.75
N ALA A 348 -7.15 1.82 -5.85
CA ALA A 348 -6.25 2.64 -5.04
C ALA A 348 -5.48 1.81 -4.02
N ALA A 349 -6.10 0.76 -3.45
CA ALA A 349 -5.44 -0.15 -2.52
C ALA A 349 -4.30 -0.91 -3.19
N GLY A 350 -4.38 -1.22 -4.48
CA GLY A 350 -3.28 -1.78 -5.27
C GLY A 350 -2.04 -0.88 -5.24
N ILE A 351 -2.20 0.43 -5.43
CA ILE A 351 -1.08 1.39 -5.35
C ILE A 351 -0.50 1.47 -3.93
N VAL A 352 -1.36 1.40 -2.90
CA VAL A 352 -0.88 1.32 -1.51
C VAL A 352 -0.15 0.01 -1.25
N GLY A 353 -0.58 -1.10 -1.86
CA GLY A 353 0.12 -2.38 -1.83
C GLY A 353 1.51 -2.30 -2.46
N GLU A 354 1.64 -1.66 -3.64
CA GLU A 354 2.93 -1.37 -4.26
C GLU A 354 3.84 -0.57 -3.30
N ALA A 355 3.27 0.43 -2.62
CA ALA A 355 3.98 1.25 -1.67
C ALA A 355 4.52 0.43 -0.49
N MET A 356 3.69 -0.42 0.11
CA MET A 356 4.10 -1.25 1.24
C MET A 356 5.11 -2.32 0.84
N MET A 357 4.98 -2.92 -0.36
CA MET A 357 5.99 -3.83 -0.91
C MET A 357 7.33 -3.12 -1.11
N ALA A 358 7.32 -1.92 -1.69
CA ALA A 358 8.54 -1.13 -1.91
C ALA A 358 9.29 -0.82 -0.62
N ILE A 359 8.57 -0.40 0.43
CA ILE A 359 9.17 -0.09 1.73
C ILE A 359 9.85 -1.34 2.34
N VAL A 360 9.17 -2.49 2.31
CA VAL A 360 9.71 -3.74 2.87
C VAL A 360 10.90 -4.25 2.06
N LEU A 361 10.82 -4.18 0.73
CA LEU A 361 11.93 -4.61 -0.13
C LEU A 361 13.13 -3.67 -0.03
N ALA A 362 12.92 -2.36 0.05
CA ALA A 362 14.01 -1.39 0.24
C ALA A 362 14.72 -1.60 1.58
N ASP A 363 13.96 -1.85 2.66
CA ASP A 363 14.52 -2.17 3.97
C ASP A 363 15.34 -3.47 3.95
N ALA A 364 14.81 -4.55 3.35
CA ALA A 364 15.54 -5.82 3.19
C ALA A 364 16.77 -5.68 2.28
N PHE A 365 16.69 -4.82 1.27
CA PHE A 365 17.80 -4.51 0.36
C PHE A 365 18.94 -3.78 1.08
N LEU A 366 18.60 -2.77 1.88
CA LEU A 366 19.58 -2.04 2.70
C LEU A 366 20.17 -2.91 3.81
N GLU A 367 19.37 -3.81 4.41
CA GLU A 367 19.87 -4.79 5.40
C GLU A 367 20.94 -5.70 4.79
N LYS A 368 20.74 -6.13 3.52
CA LYS A 368 21.65 -7.05 2.84
C LYS A 368 22.90 -6.36 2.30
N PHE A 369 22.74 -5.23 1.61
CA PHE A 369 23.84 -4.62 0.87
C PHE A 369 24.51 -3.47 1.62
N GLY A 370 23.82 -2.83 2.58
CA GLY A 370 24.38 -1.82 3.46
C GLY A 370 25.05 -0.65 2.74
N GLY A 371 25.54 0.29 3.52
CA GLY A 371 26.29 1.47 3.04
C GLY A 371 25.57 2.77 3.33
N ASP A 372 26.37 3.82 3.59
CA ASP A 372 25.87 5.17 3.86
C ASP A 372 25.62 5.97 2.57
N SER A 373 26.12 5.49 1.45
CA SER A 373 25.97 6.11 0.13
C SER A 373 25.49 5.12 -0.93
N LEU A 374 24.78 5.64 -1.94
CA LEU A 374 24.35 4.85 -3.10
C LEU A 374 25.54 4.16 -3.80
N GLN A 375 26.70 4.81 -3.83
CA GLN A 375 27.90 4.24 -4.45
C GLN A 375 28.43 3.03 -3.68
N GLU A 376 28.42 3.06 -2.36
CA GLU A 376 28.81 1.90 -1.53
C GLU A 376 27.86 0.74 -1.71
N ILE A 377 26.56 1.00 -1.68
CA ILE A 377 25.53 -0.02 -1.92
C ILE A 377 25.71 -0.66 -3.29
N ARG A 378 25.95 0.11 -4.32
CA ARG A 378 26.17 -0.40 -5.69
C ARG A 378 27.38 -1.34 -5.74
N ARG A 379 28.50 -0.92 -5.16
CA ARG A 379 29.71 -1.77 -5.07
C ARG A 379 29.41 -3.10 -4.37
N ASN A 380 28.69 -3.06 -3.26
CA ASN A 380 28.34 -4.26 -2.50
C ASN A 380 27.38 -5.17 -3.27
N TYR A 381 26.40 -4.57 -3.97
CA TYR A 381 25.43 -5.27 -4.81
C TYR A 381 26.12 -5.95 -6.01
N ASP A 382 26.95 -5.22 -6.76
CA ASP A 382 27.66 -5.75 -7.93
C ASP A 382 28.60 -6.89 -7.54
N ALA A 383 29.38 -6.73 -6.45
CA ALA A 383 30.25 -7.78 -5.93
C ALA A 383 29.46 -9.04 -5.50
N TYR A 384 28.27 -8.86 -4.93
CA TYR A 384 27.40 -9.98 -4.59
C TYR A 384 26.90 -10.71 -5.84
N LEU A 385 26.40 -9.98 -6.87
CA LEU A 385 25.96 -10.59 -8.13
C LEU A 385 27.10 -11.35 -8.81
N ASP A 386 28.31 -10.79 -8.81
CA ASP A 386 29.47 -11.47 -9.36
C ASP A 386 29.79 -12.78 -8.61
N SER A 387 29.64 -12.79 -7.29
CA SER A 387 29.85 -14.00 -6.49
C SER A 387 28.85 -15.11 -6.81
N LEU A 388 27.62 -14.76 -7.24
CA LEU A 388 26.60 -15.75 -7.62
C LEU A 388 26.94 -16.48 -8.94
N LYS A 389 27.77 -15.90 -9.81
CA LYS A 389 28.16 -16.54 -11.08
C LYS A 389 29.03 -17.77 -10.87
N SER A 390 29.58 -17.98 -9.68
CA SER A 390 30.44 -19.13 -9.34
C SER A 390 29.64 -20.31 -8.77
N TRP A 391 28.35 -20.18 -8.60
CA TRP A 391 27.47 -21.26 -8.13
C TRP A 391 26.95 -22.05 -9.33
#